data_ca69a3c22ff50d2095f7faafaac6413c
#
_entry.id   ca69a3c22ff50d2095f7faafaac6413c
#
_cell.length_a   1.000
_cell.length_b   1.000
_cell.length_c   1.000
_cell.angle_alpha   90.00
_cell.angle_beta   90.00
_cell.angle_gamma   90.00
#
_symmetry.space_group_name_H-M   'P 1'
#
loop_
_entity.id
_entity.type
_entity.pdbx_description
1 polymer ?
#
loop_
_entity_poly.entity_id
_entity_poly.type
_entity_poly.pdbx_seq_one_letter_code
_entity_poly.pdbx_strand_id
1 'polypeptide(L)'
;KKLAAEELRRSLLAQLATLEEKEKEFTVAKTDLLAKLENMPTLNAPPPKEVRPPTPKDIPRNKDGNALLQERKVLVSNGKVIPFVDPGKQMETAIKNRLKMIIDKNKINVGEGNYISDESQAMKLIDEFNKDPAKNKYFDLKLVRAGRQIRVEIVPTEECGEEPEKAVRGIFGTVLRNMQGKWYLRYLVEPDSFETYMAMRKVTDGSGFYAGWTIIDPGSYLHSLSSGYNIGERPPQRPPRDPGKPGPVKGVLD
;
A
#
# COMPACT_ATOMS: atom_id res chain seq x y z
N LYS A 1 3.67 -40.79 -48.09
CA LYS A 1 4.38 -40.82 -46.81
C LYS A 1 5.83 -40.29 -46.90
N LYS A 2 6.65 -40.64 -47.94
CA LYS A 2 8.02 -40.10 -48.08
C LYS A 2 8.04 -38.58 -48.33
N LEU A 3 7.18 -38.05 -49.19
CA LEU A 3 7.10 -36.60 -49.47
C LEU A 3 6.77 -35.79 -48.23
N ALA A 4 5.80 -36.18 -47.43
CA ALA A 4 5.43 -35.49 -46.19
C ALA A 4 6.56 -35.49 -45.14
N ALA A 5 7.36 -36.54 -45.10
CA ALA A 5 8.53 -36.63 -44.24
C ALA A 5 9.67 -35.69 -44.66
N GLU A 6 9.85 -35.55 -46.01
CA GLU A 6 10.85 -34.62 -46.58
C GLU A 6 10.45 -33.14 -46.36
N GLU A 7 9.18 -32.80 -46.50
CA GLU A 7 8.66 -31.46 -46.21
C GLU A 7 8.80 -31.10 -44.73
N LEU A 8 8.47 -32.03 -43.84
CA LEU A 8 8.65 -31.84 -42.41
C LEU A 8 10.14 -31.63 -42.05
N ARG A 9 11.03 -32.43 -42.65
CA ARG A 9 12.47 -32.28 -42.43
C ARG A 9 12.99 -30.93 -42.92
N ARG A 10 12.52 -30.43 -44.08
CA ARG A 10 12.89 -29.09 -44.55
C ARG A 10 12.38 -28.01 -43.66
N SER A 11 11.16 -28.10 -43.15
CA SER A 11 10.59 -27.14 -42.18
C SER A 11 11.38 -27.12 -40.87
N LEU A 12 11.74 -28.27 -40.33
CA LEU A 12 12.53 -28.36 -39.11
C LEU A 12 13.95 -27.79 -39.28
N LEU A 13 14.60 -28.04 -40.43
CA LEU A 13 15.91 -27.46 -40.74
C LEU A 13 15.85 -25.95 -40.88
N ALA A 14 14.79 -25.39 -41.47
CA ALA A 14 14.59 -23.94 -41.52
C ALA A 14 14.35 -23.32 -40.14
N GLN A 15 13.58 -23.99 -39.29
CA GLN A 15 13.39 -23.54 -37.89
C GLN A 15 14.69 -23.60 -37.09
N LEU A 16 15.50 -24.65 -37.30
CA LEU A 16 16.80 -24.77 -36.63
C LEU A 16 17.73 -23.63 -37.04
N ALA A 17 17.81 -23.31 -38.33
CA ALA A 17 18.64 -22.19 -38.80
C ALA A 17 18.20 -20.84 -38.22
N THR A 18 16.88 -20.60 -38.13
CA THR A 18 16.35 -19.37 -37.52
C THR A 18 16.60 -19.29 -36.00
N LEU A 19 16.60 -20.42 -35.31
CA LEU A 19 16.91 -20.45 -33.86
C LEU A 19 18.41 -20.23 -33.62
N GLU A 20 19.30 -20.82 -34.44
CA GLU A 20 20.75 -20.58 -34.34
C GLU A 20 21.12 -19.12 -34.64
N GLU A 21 20.41 -18.47 -35.56
CA GLU A 21 20.61 -17.04 -35.84
C GLU A 21 20.19 -16.16 -34.63
N LYS A 22 19.02 -16.44 -34.04
CA LYS A 22 18.56 -15.76 -32.84
C LYS A 22 19.49 -15.98 -31.65
N GLU A 23 20.01 -17.20 -31.47
CA GLU A 23 20.97 -17.48 -30.39
C GLU A 23 22.24 -16.65 -30.56
N LYS A 24 22.74 -16.48 -31.77
CA LYS A 24 23.88 -15.59 -32.06
C LYS A 24 23.55 -14.13 -31.74
N GLU A 25 22.37 -13.65 -32.17
CA GLU A 25 21.93 -12.28 -31.86
C GLU A 25 21.85 -12.03 -30.35
N PHE A 26 21.24 -12.96 -29.61
CA PHE A 26 21.15 -12.87 -28.15
C PHE A 26 22.52 -12.93 -27.46
N THR A 27 23.44 -13.73 -28.00
CA THR A 27 24.80 -13.82 -27.46
C THR A 27 25.56 -12.52 -27.66
N VAL A 28 25.43 -11.89 -28.83
CA VAL A 28 26.02 -10.57 -29.11
C VAL A 28 25.41 -9.49 -28.22
N ALA A 29 24.07 -9.45 -28.12
CA ALA A 29 23.38 -8.49 -27.28
C ALA A 29 23.75 -8.64 -25.77
N LYS A 30 23.92 -9.87 -25.30
CA LYS A 30 24.36 -10.17 -23.96
C LYS A 30 25.79 -9.67 -23.68
N THR A 31 26.73 -9.92 -24.64
CA THR A 31 28.10 -9.42 -24.50
C THR A 31 28.19 -7.90 -24.53
N ASP A 32 27.39 -7.26 -25.38
CA ASP A 32 27.27 -5.79 -25.42
C ASP A 32 26.74 -5.19 -24.12
N LEU A 33 25.70 -5.83 -23.55
CA LEU A 33 25.13 -5.40 -22.28
C LEU A 33 26.13 -5.57 -21.12
N LEU A 34 26.86 -6.68 -21.09
CA LEU A 34 27.90 -6.91 -20.08
C LEU A 34 29.02 -5.89 -20.21
N ALA A 35 29.50 -5.60 -21.43
CA ALA A 35 30.52 -4.59 -21.66
C ALA A 35 30.04 -3.17 -21.26
N LYS A 36 28.77 -2.84 -21.51
CA LYS A 36 28.17 -1.59 -21.03
C LYS A 36 28.08 -1.54 -19.50
N LEU A 37 27.78 -2.65 -18.86
CA LEU A 37 27.70 -2.76 -17.40
C LEU A 37 29.06 -2.62 -16.73
N GLU A 38 30.12 -3.20 -17.33
CA GLU A 38 31.50 -3.07 -16.87
C GLU A 38 32.09 -1.65 -17.10
N ASN A 39 31.65 -0.99 -18.18
CA ASN A 39 32.05 0.39 -18.50
C ASN A 39 31.12 1.45 -17.89
N MET A 40 30.06 1.06 -17.18
CA MET A 40 29.32 2.04 -16.39
C MET A 40 30.27 2.62 -15.34
N PRO A 41 30.45 3.95 -15.35
CA PRO A 41 31.23 4.57 -14.27
C PRO A 41 30.58 4.09 -12.98
N THR A 42 31.35 3.41 -12.14
CA THR A 42 30.95 3.21 -10.75
C THR A 42 30.66 4.61 -10.24
N LEU A 43 29.37 4.97 -10.23
CA LEU A 43 28.93 6.14 -9.50
C LEU A 43 29.55 5.91 -8.12
N ASN A 44 30.59 6.68 -7.79
CA ASN A 44 31.01 6.85 -6.43
C ASN A 44 29.79 7.41 -5.74
N ALA A 45 28.91 6.49 -5.31
CA ALA A 45 27.80 6.86 -4.48
C ALA A 45 28.40 7.68 -3.36
N PRO A 46 27.98 8.92 -3.17
CA PRO A 46 28.48 9.72 -2.06
C PRO A 46 28.42 8.80 -0.84
N PRO A 47 29.46 8.79 0.02
CA PRO A 47 29.52 7.87 1.14
C PRO A 47 28.16 7.89 1.82
N PRO A 48 27.57 6.72 2.12
CA PRO A 48 26.22 6.66 2.62
C PRO A 48 26.13 7.64 3.80
N LYS A 49 25.35 8.70 3.60
CA LYS A 49 25.12 9.67 4.65
C LYS A 49 24.54 8.87 5.80
N GLU A 50 25.27 8.68 6.88
CA GLU A 50 24.75 8.03 8.07
C GLU A 50 23.56 8.85 8.58
N VAL A 51 22.41 8.58 8.01
CA VAL A 51 21.16 9.11 8.49
C VAL A 51 20.82 8.25 9.69
N ARG A 52 21.21 8.70 10.86
CA ARG A 52 20.71 8.07 12.08
C ARG A 52 19.20 8.08 12.02
N PRO A 53 18.55 6.90 11.99
CA PRO A 53 17.10 6.86 12.00
C PRO A 53 16.62 7.64 13.21
N PRO A 54 15.70 8.60 13.05
CA PRO A 54 15.20 9.35 14.20
C PRO A 54 14.62 8.33 15.17
N THR A 55 15.07 8.37 16.42
CA THR A 55 14.57 7.52 17.48
C THR A 55 13.05 7.73 17.58
N PRO A 56 12.22 6.70 17.44
CA PRO A 56 10.80 6.84 17.66
C PRO A 56 10.60 7.36 19.08
N LYS A 57 9.89 8.46 19.26
CA LYS A 57 9.47 8.86 20.60
C LYS A 57 8.45 7.83 21.08
N ASP A 58 8.63 7.32 22.28
CA ASP A 58 7.69 6.39 22.88
C ASP A 58 6.31 7.03 22.95
N ILE A 59 5.34 6.34 22.36
CA ILE A 59 3.95 6.81 22.40
C ILE A 59 3.41 6.48 23.79
N PRO A 60 2.87 7.48 24.53
CA PRO A 60 2.30 7.24 25.83
C PRO A 60 1.24 6.15 25.80
N ARG A 61 1.33 5.19 26.71
CA ARG A 61 0.41 4.07 26.82
C ARG A 61 -0.26 4.05 28.19
N ASN A 62 -1.49 3.55 28.24
CA ASN A 62 -2.17 3.29 29.50
C ASN A 62 -1.62 2.00 30.16
N LYS A 63 -2.11 1.68 31.36
CA LYS A 63 -1.72 0.47 32.10
C LYS A 63 -1.98 -0.84 31.33
N ASP A 64 -2.91 -0.83 30.41
CA ASP A 64 -3.26 -1.99 29.56
C ASP A 64 -2.44 -2.05 28.27
N GLY A 65 -1.45 -1.16 28.10
CA GLY A 65 -0.58 -1.10 26.93
C GLY A 65 -1.21 -0.44 25.70
N ASN A 66 -2.42 0.14 25.80
CA ASN A 66 -3.05 0.85 24.70
C ASN A 66 -2.52 2.28 24.59
N ALA A 67 -2.32 2.76 23.36
CA ALA A 67 -1.90 4.13 23.12
C ALA A 67 -2.94 5.11 23.65
N LEU A 68 -2.48 6.12 24.41
CA LEU A 68 -3.32 7.21 24.92
C LEU A 68 -3.67 8.24 23.84
N LEU A 69 -2.87 8.29 22.78
CA LEU A 69 -3.03 9.21 21.67
C LEU A 69 -3.68 8.50 20.47
N GLN A 70 -4.46 9.22 19.69
CA GLN A 70 -5.04 8.71 18.47
C GLN A 70 -4.00 8.72 17.33
N GLU A 71 -3.94 7.63 16.57
CA GLU A 71 -3.09 7.55 15.39
C GLU A 71 -3.64 8.44 14.26
N ARG A 72 -2.73 9.18 13.63
CA ARG A 72 -2.98 9.89 12.38
C ARG A 72 -1.91 9.53 11.38
N LYS A 73 -2.33 9.05 10.23
CA LYS A 73 -1.45 8.61 9.16
C LYS A 73 -1.14 9.76 8.23
N VAL A 74 0.13 9.86 7.86
CA VAL A 74 0.64 10.82 6.89
C VAL A 74 1.39 10.00 5.84
N LEU A 75 0.96 10.08 4.59
CA LEU A 75 1.65 9.43 3.49
C LEU A 75 2.73 10.37 2.96
N VAL A 76 3.91 9.81 2.70
CA VAL A 76 5.02 10.49 2.06
C VAL A 76 5.38 9.72 0.80
N SER A 77 5.02 10.29 -0.33
CA SER A 77 5.07 9.66 -1.66
C SER A 77 5.46 10.68 -2.72
N ASN A 78 6.28 10.28 -3.70
CA ASN A 78 6.71 11.14 -4.81
C ASN A 78 7.30 12.50 -4.35
N GLY A 79 8.06 12.50 -3.25
CA GLY A 79 8.64 13.71 -2.67
C GLY A 79 7.63 14.69 -2.05
N LYS A 80 6.38 14.29 -1.90
CA LYS A 80 5.28 15.10 -1.34
C LYS A 80 4.78 14.53 -0.03
N VAL A 81 4.18 15.39 0.76
CA VAL A 81 3.52 15.07 2.02
C VAL A 81 2.02 15.12 1.82
N ILE A 82 1.35 14.02 2.13
CA ILE A 82 -0.10 13.90 2.03
C ILE A 82 -0.63 13.72 3.44
N PRO A 83 -1.09 14.81 4.06
CA PRO A 83 -1.59 14.74 5.43
C PRO A 83 -2.95 14.03 5.47
N PHE A 84 -3.14 13.20 6.48
CA PHE A 84 -4.44 12.60 6.79
C PHE A 84 -5.06 11.80 5.65
N VAL A 85 -4.35 10.78 5.20
CA VAL A 85 -4.73 9.88 4.09
C VAL A 85 -6.03 9.12 4.35
N ASP A 86 -6.59 9.19 5.54
CA ASP A 86 -7.90 8.62 5.82
C ASP A 86 -8.97 9.31 4.96
N PRO A 87 -9.76 8.55 4.19
CA PRO A 87 -10.74 9.12 3.25
C PRO A 87 -11.81 9.98 3.92
N GLY A 88 -11.83 10.04 5.23
CA GLY A 88 -12.81 10.77 6.03
C GLY A 88 -14.20 10.13 5.96
N LYS A 89 -15.06 10.51 6.92
CA LYS A 89 -16.40 9.92 7.05
C LYS A 89 -17.28 10.07 5.80
N GLN A 90 -17.18 11.21 5.11
CA GLN A 90 -17.99 11.46 3.91
C GLN A 90 -17.60 10.52 2.76
N MET A 91 -16.31 10.37 2.51
CA MET A 91 -15.82 9.46 1.47
C MET A 91 -16.11 8.01 1.81
N GLU A 92 -15.90 7.61 3.07
CA GLU A 92 -16.24 6.27 3.53
C GLU A 92 -17.74 5.97 3.36
N THR A 93 -18.60 6.95 3.63
CA THR A 93 -20.04 6.84 3.41
C THR A 93 -20.36 6.71 1.91
N ALA A 94 -19.71 7.49 1.05
CA ALA A 94 -19.90 7.38 -0.40
C ALA A 94 -19.48 6.00 -0.92
N ILE A 95 -18.34 5.47 -0.47
CA ILE A 95 -17.87 4.12 -0.82
C ILE A 95 -18.90 3.09 -0.37
N LYS A 96 -19.37 3.14 0.88
CA LYS A 96 -20.36 2.20 1.42
C LYS A 96 -21.66 2.24 0.67
N ASN A 97 -22.18 3.42 0.35
CA ASN A 97 -23.41 3.56 -0.43
C ASN A 97 -23.24 2.94 -1.83
N ARG A 98 -22.10 3.18 -2.47
CA ARG A 98 -21.79 2.58 -3.77
C ARG A 98 -21.71 1.06 -3.70
N LEU A 99 -21.04 0.51 -2.69
CA LEU A 99 -20.98 -0.94 -2.45
C LEU A 99 -22.36 -1.53 -2.26
N LYS A 100 -23.21 -0.90 -1.44
CA LYS A 100 -24.59 -1.33 -1.24
C LYS A 100 -25.38 -1.36 -2.55
N MET A 101 -25.29 -0.33 -3.37
CA MET A 101 -25.96 -0.29 -4.68
C MET A 101 -25.50 -1.45 -5.59
N ILE A 102 -24.20 -1.78 -5.60
CA ILE A 102 -23.66 -2.86 -6.42
C ILE A 102 -24.16 -4.21 -5.88
N ILE A 103 -24.18 -4.41 -4.57
CA ILE A 103 -24.68 -5.62 -3.92
C ILE A 103 -26.15 -5.84 -4.28
N ASP A 104 -26.97 -4.83 -4.13
CA ASP A 104 -28.41 -4.90 -4.42
C ASP A 104 -28.67 -5.19 -5.91
N LYS A 105 -27.99 -4.47 -6.81
CA LYS A 105 -28.11 -4.64 -8.26
C LYS A 105 -27.68 -6.02 -8.73
N ASN A 106 -26.61 -6.56 -8.18
CA ASN A 106 -26.04 -7.84 -8.60
C ASN A 106 -26.54 -9.03 -7.75
N LYS A 107 -27.42 -8.78 -6.78
CA LYS A 107 -27.95 -9.80 -5.86
C LYS A 107 -26.85 -10.60 -5.16
N ILE A 108 -25.79 -9.89 -4.74
CA ILE A 108 -24.68 -10.51 -4.02
C ILE A 108 -25.16 -10.91 -2.63
N ASN A 109 -24.96 -12.17 -2.29
CA ASN A 109 -25.38 -12.69 -0.99
C ASN A 109 -24.37 -12.30 0.09
N VAL A 110 -24.76 -11.40 0.98
CA VAL A 110 -23.97 -10.97 2.13
C VAL A 110 -24.57 -11.57 3.39
N GLY A 111 -23.79 -12.45 4.02
CA GLY A 111 -24.16 -13.09 5.27
C GLY A 111 -23.91 -12.21 6.50
N GLU A 112 -24.17 -12.79 7.66
CA GLU A 112 -23.95 -12.13 8.95
C GLU A 112 -22.50 -11.65 9.12
N GLY A 113 -22.31 -10.45 9.66
CA GLY A 113 -20.99 -9.83 9.85
C GLY A 113 -20.31 -9.41 8.54
N ASN A 114 -21.09 -9.17 7.49
CA ASN A 114 -20.63 -8.74 6.16
C ASN A 114 -19.70 -9.76 5.48
N TYR A 115 -19.97 -11.05 5.64
CA TYR A 115 -19.25 -12.10 4.95
C TYR A 115 -19.91 -12.44 3.61
N ILE A 116 -19.13 -12.49 2.55
CA ILE A 116 -19.53 -12.98 1.22
C ILE A 116 -18.89 -14.36 1.07
N SER A 117 -19.69 -15.41 1.27
CA SER A 117 -19.19 -16.80 1.27
C SER A 117 -18.71 -17.26 -0.10
N ASP A 118 -19.34 -16.77 -1.16
CA ASP A 118 -18.97 -17.08 -2.54
C ASP A 118 -17.88 -16.10 -3.02
N GLU A 119 -16.69 -16.64 -3.25
CA GLU A 119 -15.53 -15.88 -3.72
C GLU A 119 -15.78 -15.20 -5.07
N SER A 120 -16.55 -15.84 -5.96
CA SER A 120 -16.87 -15.28 -7.27
C SER A 120 -17.74 -14.03 -7.15
N GLN A 121 -18.68 -14.02 -6.22
CA GLN A 121 -19.50 -12.85 -5.91
C GLN A 121 -18.68 -11.72 -5.27
N ALA A 122 -17.71 -12.07 -4.43
CA ALA A 122 -16.81 -11.08 -3.84
C ALA A 122 -15.91 -10.42 -4.91
N MET A 123 -15.38 -11.21 -5.84
CA MET A 123 -14.61 -10.66 -6.97
C MET A 123 -15.48 -9.82 -7.89
N LYS A 124 -16.71 -10.24 -8.15
CA LYS A 124 -17.68 -9.44 -8.92
C LYS A 124 -17.97 -8.09 -8.27
N LEU A 125 -18.07 -8.02 -6.92
CA LEU A 125 -18.24 -6.77 -6.19
C LEU A 125 -17.06 -5.83 -6.41
N ILE A 126 -15.83 -6.36 -6.33
CA ILE A 126 -14.59 -5.62 -6.57
C ILE A 126 -14.56 -5.09 -8.00
N ASP A 127 -14.81 -5.94 -8.99
CA ASP A 127 -14.74 -5.57 -10.40
C ASP A 127 -15.80 -4.52 -10.76
N GLU A 128 -17.04 -4.67 -10.30
CA GLU A 128 -18.11 -3.71 -10.57
C GLU A 128 -17.84 -2.34 -9.91
N PHE A 129 -17.25 -2.32 -8.72
CA PHE A 129 -16.85 -1.07 -8.10
C PHE A 129 -15.71 -0.41 -8.89
N ASN A 130 -14.73 -1.18 -9.32
CA ASN A 130 -13.54 -0.67 -10.00
C ASN A 130 -13.81 -0.16 -11.43
N LYS A 131 -14.95 -0.56 -12.06
CA LYS A 131 -15.40 0.02 -13.34
C LYS A 131 -15.78 1.49 -13.22
N ASP A 132 -16.36 1.88 -12.08
CA ASP A 132 -16.79 3.25 -11.81
C ASP A 132 -16.59 3.55 -10.31
N PRO A 133 -15.34 3.73 -9.88
CA PRO A 133 -15.02 3.94 -8.47
C PRO A 133 -15.53 5.29 -7.98
N ALA A 134 -15.70 5.41 -6.68
CA ALA A 134 -15.92 6.70 -6.05
C ALA A 134 -14.69 7.59 -6.29
N LYS A 135 -14.86 8.68 -7.00
CA LYS A 135 -13.76 9.56 -7.38
C LYS A 135 -13.54 10.65 -6.35
N ASN A 136 -12.27 10.93 -6.09
CA ASN A 136 -11.84 12.11 -5.36
C ASN A 136 -10.79 12.84 -6.20
N LYS A 137 -10.73 14.15 -6.07
CA LYS A 137 -9.73 14.97 -6.77
C LYS A 137 -8.29 14.55 -6.47
N TYR A 138 -8.06 14.07 -5.26
CA TYR A 138 -6.71 13.79 -4.75
C TYR A 138 -6.33 12.32 -4.75
N PHE A 139 -7.31 11.43 -4.91
CA PHE A 139 -7.07 9.99 -4.79
C PHE A 139 -7.87 9.21 -5.82
N ASP A 140 -7.20 8.25 -6.44
CA ASP A 140 -7.85 7.15 -7.13
C ASP A 140 -8.13 6.05 -6.12
N LEU A 141 -9.38 5.60 -6.08
CA LEU A 141 -9.84 4.59 -5.15
C LEU A 141 -10.11 3.29 -5.89
N LYS A 142 -9.56 2.19 -5.42
CA LYS A 142 -9.83 0.86 -5.95
C LYS A 142 -10.19 -0.08 -4.81
N LEU A 143 -11.08 -1.02 -5.07
CA LEU A 143 -11.25 -2.14 -4.17
C LEU A 143 -10.26 -3.23 -4.53
N VAL A 144 -9.65 -3.80 -3.51
CA VAL A 144 -8.72 -4.91 -3.66
C VAL A 144 -9.01 -5.98 -2.61
N ARG A 145 -8.68 -7.21 -2.96
CA ARG A 145 -8.65 -8.31 -2.01
C ARG A 145 -7.36 -8.26 -1.19
N ALA A 146 -7.48 -8.18 0.10
CA ALA A 146 -6.36 -8.28 1.05
C ALA A 146 -6.61 -9.46 2.01
N GLY A 147 -6.14 -10.63 1.63
CA GLY A 147 -6.43 -11.88 2.32
C GLY A 147 -7.93 -12.20 2.29
N ARG A 148 -8.57 -12.25 3.45
CA ARG A 148 -10.01 -12.46 3.60
C ARG A 148 -10.84 -11.18 3.67
N GLN A 149 -10.24 -10.02 3.45
CA GLN A 149 -10.93 -8.73 3.54
C GLN A 149 -10.96 -8.03 2.19
N ILE A 150 -12.03 -7.31 1.93
CA ILE A 150 -12.10 -6.33 0.85
C ILE A 150 -11.68 -4.99 1.44
N ARG A 151 -10.61 -4.41 0.89
CA ARG A 151 -10.06 -3.13 1.33
C ARG A 151 -10.07 -2.12 0.20
N VAL A 152 -9.97 -0.86 0.56
CA VAL A 152 -9.80 0.24 -0.38
C VAL A 152 -8.31 0.51 -0.53
N GLU A 153 -7.81 0.36 -1.73
CA GLU A 153 -6.51 0.88 -2.11
C GLU A 153 -6.68 2.36 -2.47
N ILE A 154 -5.89 3.19 -1.84
CA ILE A 154 -5.88 4.63 -2.06
C ILE A 154 -4.59 4.97 -2.78
N VAL A 155 -4.70 5.38 -4.03
CA VAL A 155 -3.56 5.80 -4.86
C VAL A 155 -3.59 7.32 -4.98
N PRO A 156 -2.59 8.05 -4.46
CA PRO A 156 -2.52 9.49 -4.63
C PRO A 156 -2.39 9.87 -6.10
N THR A 157 -3.15 10.85 -6.54
CA THR A 157 -2.97 11.46 -7.87
C THR A 157 -1.76 12.39 -7.87
N GLU A 158 -1.28 12.79 -9.06
CA GLU A 158 -0.16 13.73 -9.19
C GLU A 158 -0.45 15.10 -8.52
N GLU A 159 -1.71 15.49 -8.44
CA GLU A 159 -2.13 16.73 -7.77
C GLU A 159 -2.17 16.59 -6.23
N CYS A 160 -2.04 15.37 -5.72
CA CYS A 160 -2.15 15.11 -4.28
C CYS A 160 -0.83 15.41 -3.57
N GLY A 161 -0.96 16.03 -2.41
CA GLY A 161 0.17 16.31 -1.55
C GLY A 161 0.86 17.65 -1.82
N GLU A 162 1.65 18.06 -0.85
CA GLU A 162 2.40 19.31 -0.85
C GLU A 162 3.88 19.02 -0.55
N GLU A 163 4.76 19.87 -1.05
CA GLU A 163 6.14 19.87 -0.62
C GLU A 163 6.25 20.15 0.88
N PRO A 164 7.26 19.63 1.58
CA PRO A 164 7.38 19.75 3.04
C PRO A 164 7.21 21.18 3.56
N GLU A 165 7.83 22.15 2.89
CA GLU A 165 7.77 23.55 3.32
C GLU A 165 6.36 24.15 3.21
N LYS A 166 5.64 23.82 2.14
CA LYS A 166 4.26 24.24 1.94
C LYS A 166 3.32 23.56 2.92
N ALA A 167 3.51 22.24 3.14
CA ALA A 167 2.72 21.47 4.09
C ALA A 167 2.82 22.06 5.51
N VAL A 168 4.01 22.43 5.94
CA VAL A 168 4.25 23.03 7.28
C VAL A 168 3.60 24.39 7.41
N ARG A 169 3.61 25.21 6.38
CA ARG A 169 2.98 26.54 6.37
C ARG A 169 1.46 26.47 6.18
N GLY A 170 0.97 25.39 5.59
CA GLY A 170 -0.42 25.18 5.23
C GLY A 170 -1.29 24.59 6.35
N ILE A 171 -2.32 23.87 5.93
CA ILE A 171 -3.30 23.23 6.81
C ILE A 171 -2.63 22.22 7.75
N PHE A 172 -1.66 21.45 7.26
CA PHE A 172 -0.97 20.47 8.06
C PHE A 172 -0.25 21.08 9.26
N GLY A 173 0.51 22.16 9.05
CA GLY A 173 1.19 22.87 10.13
C GLY A 173 0.22 23.49 11.13
N THR A 174 -0.94 23.99 10.67
CA THR A 174 -1.98 24.49 11.55
C THR A 174 -2.60 23.40 12.41
N VAL A 175 -2.88 22.23 11.81
CA VAL A 175 -3.38 21.07 12.54
C VAL A 175 -2.35 20.57 13.54
N LEU A 176 -1.07 20.51 13.19
CA LEU A 176 -0.01 20.14 14.12
C LEU A 176 -0.01 21.05 15.36
N ARG A 177 -0.08 22.36 15.18
CA ARG A 177 -0.10 23.32 16.32
C ARG A 177 -1.31 23.14 17.24
N ASN A 178 -2.48 22.83 16.67
CA ASN A 178 -3.74 22.78 17.41
C ASN A 178 -4.03 21.41 18.05
N MET A 179 -3.35 20.36 17.62
CA MET A 179 -3.65 18.97 18.02
C MET A 179 -2.54 18.32 18.83
N GLN A 180 -1.59 19.10 19.30
CA GLN A 180 -0.54 18.61 20.20
C GLN A 180 -1.13 17.94 21.44
N GLY A 181 -0.59 16.78 21.81
CA GLY A 181 -1.05 16.01 22.97
C GLY A 181 -2.32 15.17 22.76
N LYS A 182 -2.98 15.25 21.59
CA LYS A 182 -4.15 14.44 21.28
C LYS A 182 -3.85 13.32 20.28
N TRP A 183 -2.89 13.55 19.40
CA TRP A 183 -2.55 12.63 18.31
C TRP A 183 -1.07 12.29 18.31
N TYR A 184 -0.76 11.12 17.77
CA TYR A 184 0.58 10.80 17.27
C TYR A 184 0.53 10.60 15.77
N LEU A 185 1.64 10.87 15.11
CA LEU A 185 1.76 10.74 13.66
C LEU A 185 2.44 9.42 13.29
N ARG A 186 1.86 8.72 12.34
CA ARG A 186 2.49 7.59 11.68
C ARG A 186 2.75 7.95 10.23
N TYR A 187 4.02 8.15 9.93
CA TYR A 187 4.45 8.36 8.56
C TYR A 187 4.51 7.03 7.81
N LEU A 188 3.80 6.96 6.70
CA LEU A 188 3.87 5.89 5.72
C LEU A 188 4.77 6.40 4.60
N VAL A 189 5.98 5.84 4.49
CA VAL A 189 7.04 6.42 3.65
C VAL A 189 7.34 5.47 2.51
N GLU A 190 7.18 5.95 1.29
CA GLU A 190 7.66 5.25 0.10
C GLU A 190 9.18 5.40 -0.02
N PRO A 191 9.90 4.39 -0.57
CA PRO A 191 11.36 4.36 -0.58
C PRO A 191 12.04 5.57 -1.22
N ASP A 192 11.40 6.16 -2.24
CA ASP A 192 11.90 7.35 -2.97
C ASP A 192 11.69 8.67 -2.22
N SER A 193 10.90 8.65 -1.15
CA SER A 193 10.45 9.84 -0.44
C SER A 193 11.07 9.99 0.96
N PHE A 194 12.16 9.28 1.23
CA PHE A 194 12.78 9.28 2.56
C PHE A 194 13.35 10.65 2.96
N GLU A 195 13.90 11.41 2.02
CA GLU A 195 14.41 12.77 2.31
C GLU A 195 13.27 13.72 2.72
N THR A 196 12.13 13.61 2.03
CA THR A 196 10.90 14.34 2.37
C THR A 196 10.41 14.00 3.76
N TYR A 197 10.40 12.70 4.11
CA TYR A 197 10.10 12.26 5.47
C TYR A 197 11.04 12.88 6.50
N MET A 198 12.35 12.88 6.25
CA MET A 198 13.34 13.45 7.15
C MET A 198 13.12 14.95 7.38
N ALA A 199 12.74 15.69 6.34
CA ALA A 199 12.38 17.10 6.46
C ALA A 199 11.15 17.29 7.37
N MET A 200 10.10 16.50 7.16
CA MET A 200 8.88 16.53 7.97
C MET A 200 9.12 16.07 9.41
N ARG A 201 10.01 15.09 9.58
CA ARG A 201 10.36 14.59 10.92
C ARG A 201 11.00 15.67 11.79
N LYS A 202 11.93 16.48 11.24
CA LYS A 202 12.51 17.62 11.94
C LYS A 202 11.45 18.59 12.46
N VAL A 203 10.43 18.86 11.64
CA VAL A 203 9.33 19.76 12.02
C VAL A 203 8.48 19.17 13.14
N THR A 204 8.12 17.90 13.03
CA THR A 204 7.29 17.25 14.06
C THR A 204 8.02 17.07 15.38
N ASP A 205 9.30 16.75 15.34
CA ASP A 205 10.14 16.67 16.56
C ASP A 205 10.29 18.04 17.22
N GLY A 206 10.53 19.10 16.45
CA GLY A 206 10.57 20.48 16.95
C GLY A 206 9.25 20.95 17.54
N SER A 207 8.13 20.41 17.07
CA SER A 207 6.77 20.72 17.56
C SER A 207 6.32 19.85 18.74
N GLY A 208 7.17 18.94 19.24
CA GLY A 208 6.84 18.08 20.37
C GLY A 208 5.84 16.95 20.06
N PHE A 209 5.59 16.63 18.80
CA PHE A 209 4.74 15.51 18.42
C PHE A 209 5.44 14.17 18.61
N TYR A 210 4.68 13.19 19.08
CA TYR A 210 5.09 11.80 18.95
C TYR A 210 4.91 11.39 17.49
N ALA A 211 5.92 10.81 16.89
CA ALA A 211 5.86 10.35 15.52
C ALA A 211 6.65 9.05 15.34
N GLY A 212 6.09 8.14 14.59
CA GLY A 212 6.73 6.93 14.11
C GLY A 212 6.68 6.88 12.59
N TRP A 213 7.33 5.90 12.00
CA TRP A 213 7.31 5.69 10.57
C TRP A 213 7.24 4.21 10.20
N THR A 214 6.81 3.93 8.99
CA THR A 214 6.78 2.58 8.41
C THR A 214 7.06 2.74 6.93
N ILE A 215 7.97 1.94 6.38
CA ILE A 215 8.18 1.87 4.94
C ILE A 215 7.00 1.11 4.34
N ILE A 216 6.49 1.61 3.23
CA ILE A 216 5.44 0.97 2.44
C ILE A 216 5.88 0.89 0.98
N ASP A 217 5.40 -0.13 0.28
CA ASP A 217 5.61 -0.22 -1.16
C ASP A 217 4.82 0.86 -1.89
N PRO A 218 5.36 1.42 -3.00
CA PRO A 218 4.64 2.42 -3.78
C PRO A 218 3.26 1.93 -4.21
N GLY A 219 2.25 2.78 -4.03
CA GLY A 219 0.87 2.46 -4.40
C GLY A 219 0.18 1.41 -3.53
N SER A 220 0.76 0.98 -2.40
CA SER A 220 0.20 -0.10 -1.56
C SER A 220 -0.59 0.37 -0.34
N TYR A 221 -0.98 1.64 -0.27
CA TYR A 221 -1.73 2.12 0.87
C TYR A 221 -3.15 1.55 0.89
N LEU A 222 -3.39 0.65 1.84
CA LEU A 222 -4.69 0.00 2.04
C LEU A 222 -5.43 0.57 3.24
N HIS A 223 -6.65 1.05 3.00
CA HIS A 223 -7.57 1.49 4.03
C HIS A 223 -8.62 0.42 4.31
N SER A 224 -8.85 0.13 5.59
CA SER A 224 -9.94 -0.76 6.02
C SER A 224 -11.19 0.06 6.27
N LEU A 225 -12.26 -0.25 5.55
CA LEU A 225 -13.57 0.38 5.80
C LEU A 225 -14.08 -0.05 7.17
N SER A 226 -14.63 0.89 7.93
CA SER A 226 -15.42 0.56 9.11
C SER A 226 -16.65 -0.25 8.66
N SER A 227 -16.85 -1.45 9.19
CA SER A 227 -17.84 -2.41 8.70
C SER A 227 -17.65 -2.83 7.23
N GLY A 228 -16.39 -3.07 6.83
CA GLY A 228 -16.06 -3.59 5.50
C GLY A 228 -16.54 -5.03 5.28
N TYR A 229 -16.39 -5.52 4.04
CA TYR A 229 -16.80 -6.87 3.66
C TYR A 229 -15.65 -7.87 3.79
N ASN A 230 -15.99 -9.10 4.17
CA ASN A 230 -15.06 -10.21 4.27
C ASN A 230 -15.41 -11.30 3.24
N ILE A 231 -14.39 -12.05 2.79
CA ILE A 231 -14.53 -13.12 1.81
C ILE A 231 -14.46 -14.48 2.52
N GLY A 232 -15.38 -15.37 2.16
CA GLY A 232 -15.49 -16.72 2.70
C GLY A 232 -16.41 -16.82 3.90
N GLU A 233 -16.42 -17.96 4.55
CA GLU A 233 -17.28 -18.22 5.69
C GLU A 233 -16.82 -17.47 6.95
N ARG A 234 -17.81 -17.06 7.74
CA ARG A 234 -17.53 -16.44 9.04
C ARG A 234 -16.85 -17.46 9.95
N PRO A 235 -15.69 -17.14 10.54
CA PRO A 235 -15.06 -18.03 11.49
C PRO A 235 -15.96 -18.22 12.71
N PRO A 236 -15.98 -19.41 13.31
CA PRO A 236 -16.74 -19.64 14.52
C PRO A 236 -16.37 -18.64 15.61
N GLN A 237 -17.35 -18.14 16.32
CA GLN A 237 -17.11 -17.22 17.43
C GLN A 237 -16.22 -17.93 18.46
N ARG A 238 -15.14 -17.27 18.83
CA ARG A 238 -14.33 -17.76 19.95
C ARG A 238 -15.18 -17.78 21.20
N PRO A 239 -15.16 -18.88 21.98
CA PRO A 239 -15.87 -18.91 23.24
C PRO A 239 -15.43 -17.72 24.10
N PRO A 240 -16.33 -17.17 24.94
CA PRO A 240 -16.00 -16.10 25.87
C PRO A 240 -14.70 -16.47 26.62
N ARG A 241 -13.79 -15.54 26.73
CA ARG A 241 -12.55 -15.76 27.48
C ARG A 241 -12.91 -16.05 28.93
N ASP A 242 -12.36 -17.11 29.45
CA ASP A 242 -12.43 -17.45 30.86
C ASP A 242 -11.74 -16.30 31.64
N PRO A 243 -12.47 -15.55 32.47
CA PRO A 243 -11.88 -14.37 33.14
C PRO A 243 -10.72 -14.71 34.09
N GLY A 244 -10.50 -16.01 34.37
CA GLY A 244 -9.41 -16.47 35.23
C GLY A 244 -8.11 -16.83 34.50
N LYS A 245 -8.05 -16.86 33.17
CA LYS A 245 -6.82 -17.21 32.46
C LYS A 245 -6.05 -15.97 31.98
N PRO A 246 -4.78 -15.80 32.39
CA PRO A 246 -3.95 -14.73 31.86
C PRO A 246 -3.87 -14.82 30.34
N GLY A 247 -4.06 -13.72 29.65
CA GLY A 247 -3.96 -13.66 28.20
C GLY A 247 -2.53 -14.02 27.74
N PRO A 248 -2.37 -14.49 26.48
CA PRO A 248 -1.04 -14.70 25.92
C PRO A 248 -0.27 -13.37 26.03
N VAL A 249 0.91 -13.42 26.63
CA VAL A 249 1.83 -12.28 26.68
C VAL A 249 2.10 -11.91 25.23
N LYS A 250 1.67 -10.73 24.80
CA LYS A 250 2.07 -10.20 23.50
C LYS A 250 3.58 -10.05 23.55
N GLY A 251 4.28 -10.86 22.76
CA GLY A 251 5.72 -10.75 22.64
C GLY A 251 6.05 -9.29 22.30
N VAL A 252 6.86 -8.69 23.10
CA VAL A 252 7.53 -7.43 22.79
C VAL A 252 8.48 -7.81 21.66
N LEU A 253 8.18 -7.40 20.45
CA LEU A 253 9.16 -7.41 19.38
C LEU A 253 10.09 -6.23 19.68
N ASP A 254 11.32 -6.59 20.06
CA ASP A 254 12.46 -5.68 20.16
C ASP A 254 12.77 -5.03 18.79
#